data_e5557705055ff6111d2432289778063f
#
_entry.id   e5557705055ff6111d2432289778063f
#
_cell.length_a   1.000
_cell.length_b   1.000
_cell.length_c   1.000
_cell.angle_alpha   90.00
_cell.angle_beta   90.00
_cell.angle_gamma   90.00
#
_symmetry.space_group_name_H-M   'P 1'
#
loop_
_entity.id
_entity.type
_entity.pdbx_description
1 polymer ?
#
loop_
_entity_poly.entity_id
_entity_poly.type
_entity_poly.pdbx_seq_one_letter_code
_entity_poly.pdbx_strand_id
1 'polypeptide(L)'
;MKNIEQVLTGIGPRLRALRQQRGLTLAALSKTTDISESTLSRLEGGSRKANLELLLPLAAAYQVPLDDLVGAPETGDPRVHLRPVTRGGMTYIPLSRRAGSLHAHKLVIAPSAGEPELNVHEGYEWIYVLDGRLRLLLGERSVTLAPGEAAEFDTHVPHWLGPDDGRPVELLIIFGKQGERAHLKAHPG
;
A
#
# COMPACT_ATOMS: atom_id res chain seq x y z
N MET A 1 4.94 -24.83 12.75
CA MET A 1 5.81 -24.44 11.60
C MET A 1 5.34 -25.18 10.37
N LYS A 2 4.97 -24.49 9.27
CA LYS A 2 4.75 -25.16 7.98
C LYS A 2 6.06 -25.81 7.55
N ASN A 3 6.02 -27.08 7.16
CA ASN A 3 7.18 -27.77 6.63
C ASN A 3 7.61 -27.08 5.32
N ILE A 4 8.89 -26.89 5.09
CA ILE A 4 9.45 -26.28 3.87
C ILE A 4 8.89 -26.95 2.62
N GLU A 5 8.70 -28.26 2.65
CA GLU A 5 8.13 -29.04 1.56
C GLU A 5 6.70 -28.61 1.20
N GLN A 6 5.86 -28.29 2.20
CA GLN A 6 4.51 -27.74 1.98
C GLN A 6 4.55 -26.33 1.38
N VAL A 7 5.55 -25.53 1.74
CA VAL A 7 5.76 -24.20 1.12
C VAL A 7 6.12 -24.36 -0.35
N LEU A 8 7.08 -25.24 -0.65
CA LEU A 8 7.54 -25.45 -2.03
C LEU A 8 6.45 -26.04 -2.93
N THR A 9 5.67 -26.99 -2.47
CA THR A 9 4.55 -27.58 -3.24
C THR A 9 3.40 -26.58 -3.45
N GLY A 10 3.24 -25.61 -2.55
CA GLY A 10 2.22 -24.56 -2.63
C GLY A 10 2.52 -23.43 -3.62
N ILE A 11 3.76 -23.30 -4.12
CA ILE A 11 4.16 -22.18 -4.98
C ILE A 11 3.39 -22.21 -6.32
N GLY A 12 3.38 -23.33 -7.03
CA GLY A 12 2.73 -23.45 -8.34
C GLY A 12 1.25 -23.07 -8.32
N PRO A 13 0.42 -23.69 -7.47
CA PRO A 13 -0.99 -23.32 -7.31
C PRO A 13 -1.20 -21.84 -6.98
N ARG A 14 -0.33 -21.26 -6.16
CA ARG A 14 -0.41 -19.84 -5.78
C ARG A 14 -0.10 -18.92 -6.95
N LEU A 15 0.93 -19.20 -7.72
CA LEU A 15 1.26 -18.45 -8.95
C LEU A 15 0.09 -18.46 -9.93
N ARG A 16 -0.54 -19.61 -10.12
CA ARG A 16 -1.72 -19.77 -10.97
C ARG A 16 -2.89 -18.93 -10.46
N ALA A 17 -3.18 -18.98 -9.16
CA ALA A 17 -4.25 -18.20 -8.53
C ALA A 17 -4.00 -16.69 -8.71
N LEU A 18 -2.77 -16.21 -8.47
CA LEU A 18 -2.39 -14.81 -8.66
C LEU A 18 -2.56 -14.36 -10.10
N ARG A 19 -2.16 -15.19 -11.08
CA ARG A 19 -2.35 -14.90 -12.50
C ARG A 19 -3.82 -14.76 -12.85
N GLN A 20 -4.64 -15.73 -12.42
CA GLN A 20 -6.08 -15.75 -12.69
C GLN A 20 -6.82 -14.56 -12.04
N GLN A 21 -6.49 -14.21 -10.80
CA GLN A 21 -7.05 -13.03 -10.13
C GLN A 21 -6.78 -11.71 -10.87
N ARG A 22 -5.70 -11.66 -11.65
CA ARG A 22 -5.34 -10.50 -12.46
C ARG A 22 -5.82 -10.58 -13.90
N GLY A 23 -6.57 -11.62 -14.25
CA GLY A 23 -7.08 -11.83 -15.60
C GLY A 23 -5.98 -12.03 -16.66
N LEU A 24 -4.76 -12.44 -16.24
CA LEU A 24 -3.63 -12.60 -17.16
C LEU A 24 -3.64 -13.99 -17.83
N THR A 25 -3.35 -14.02 -19.13
CA THR A 25 -3.03 -15.27 -19.83
C THR A 25 -1.56 -15.64 -19.64
N LEU A 26 -1.19 -16.90 -19.89
CA LEU A 26 0.23 -17.31 -19.90
C LEU A 26 1.02 -16.54 -20.95
N ALA A 27 0.44 -16.26 -22.12
CA ALA A 27 1.06 -15.47 -23.18
C ALA A 27 1.34 -14.03 -22.75
N ALA A 28 0.37 -13.37 -22.09
CA ALA A 28 0.57 -12.02 -21.58
C ALA A 28 1.66 -11.98 -20.49
N LEU A 29 1.65 -12.96 -19.58
CA LEU A 29 2.65 -13.06 -18.52
C LEU A 29 4.05 -13.35 -19.08
N SER A 30 4.16 -14.24 -20.09
CA SER A 30 5.40 -14.53 -20.81
C SER A 30 6.01 -13.27 -21.39
N LYS A 31 5.20 -12.44 -22.04
CA LYS A 31 5.64 -11.17 -22.65
C LYS A 31 6.15 -10.17 -21.61
N THR A 32 5.53 -10.14 -20.43
CA THR A 32 5.90 -9.19 -19.35
C THR A 32 7.13 -9.63 -18.58
N THR A 33 7.35 -10.95 -18.42
CA THR A 33 8.40 -11.52 -17.56
C THR A 33 9.60 -12.06 -18.32
N ASP A 34 9.52 -12.15 -19.66
CA ASP A 34 10.49 -12.83 -20.53
C ASP A 34 10.70 -14.31 -20.17
N ILE A 35 9.69 -14.94 -19.54
CA ILE A 35 9.68 -16.36 -19.22
C ILE A 35 8.76 -17.07 -20.21
N SER A 36 9.24 -18.14 -20.90
CA SER A 36 8.41 -18.84 -21.87
C SER A 36 7.12 -19.41 -21.27
N GLU A 37 6.04 -19.43 -22.06
CA GLU A 37 4.73 -19.98 -21.63
C GLU A 37 4.84 -21.42 -21.14
N SER A 38 5.68 -22.23 -21.79
CA SER A 38 5.91 -23.63 -21.38
C SER A 38 6.59 -23.72 -20.01
N THR A 39 7.49 -22.78 -19.69
CA THR A 39 8.12 -22.67 -18.37
C THR A 39 7.10 -22.24 -17.31
N LEU A 40 6.30 -21.20 -17.60
CA LEU A 40 5.24 -20.74 -16.72
C LEU A 40 4.21 -21.84 -16.42
N SER A 41 3.74 -22.53 -17.45
CA SER A 41 2.79 -23.65 -17.31
C SER A 41 3.35 -24.77 -16.43
N ARG A 42 4.61 -25.16 -16.64
CA ARG A 42 5.27 -26.19 -15.81
C ARG A 42 5.51 -25.72 -14.37
N LEU A 43 5.79 -24.45 -14.17
CA LEU A 43 5.98 -23.86 -12.85
C LEU A 43 4.64 -23.83 -12.07
N GLU A 44 3.55 -23.40 -12.72
CA GLU A 44 2.20 -23.41 -12.13
C GLU A 44 1.68 -24.83 -11.87
N GLY A 45 2.05 -25.78 -12.71
CA GLY A 45 1.70 -27.21 -12.56
C GLY A 45 2.59 -27.97 -11.58
N GLY A 46 3.63 -27.33 -11.02
CA GLY A 46 4.55 -27.95 -10.06
C GLY A 46 5.56 -28.91 -10.68
N SER A 47 5.57 -29.09 -12.01
CA SER A 47 6.53 -29.95 -12.72
C SER A 47 7.89 -29.27 -12.97
N ARG A 48 8.03 -27.99 -12.65
CA ARG A 48 9.27 -27.23 -12.62
C ARG A 48 9.48 -26.63 -11.24
N LYS A 49 10.66 -26.80 -10.68
CA LYS A 49 11.04 -26.18 -9.41
C LYS A 49 11.15 -24.65 -9.58
N ALA A 50 10.59 -23.93 -8.62
CA ALA A 50 10.76 -22.49 -8.52
C ALA A 50 12.20 -22.15 -8.07
N ASN A 51 12.76 -21.12 -8.71
CA ASN A 51 14.01 -20.50 -8.30
C ASN A 51 13.85 -18.97 -8.32
N LEU A 52 14.81 -18.23 -7.75
CA LEU A 52 14.72 -16.77 -7.67
C LEU A 52 14.69 -16.10 -9.04
N GLU A 53 15.38 -16.64 -10.04
CA GLU A 53 15.40 -16.09 -11.40
C GLU A 53 14.01 -16.08 -12.05
N LEU A 54 13.16 -17.08 -11.71
CA LEU A 54 11.78 -17.14 -12.16
C LEU A 54 10.83 -16.36 -11.27
N LEU A 55 11.07 -16.36 -9.95
CA LEU A 55 10.14 -15.76 -8.99
C LEU A 55 10.24 -14.24 -8.94
N LEU A 56 11.43 -13.64 -9.11
CA LEU A 56 11.60 -12.18 -9.05
C LEU A 56 10.84 -11.44 -10.17
N PRO A 57 10.95 -11.85 -11.46
CA PRO A 57 10.14 -11.24 -12.52
C PRO A 57 8.63 -11.42 -12.30
N LEU A 58 8.21 -12.58 -11.76
CA LEU A 58 6.81 -12.85 -11.45
C LEU A 58 6.31 -12.00 -10.29
N ALA A 59 7.11 -11.81 -9.24
CA ALA A 59 6.77 -10.92 -8.13
C ALA A 59 6.57 -9.47 -8.61
N ALA A 60 7.46 -9.00 -9.49
CA ALA A 60 7.34 -7.68 -10.12
C ALA A 60 6.09 -7.57 -11.01
N ALA A 61 5.83 -8.57 -11.88
CA ALA A 61 4.67 -8.59 -12.77
C ALA A 61 3.34 -8.64 -12.00
N TYR A 62 3.31 -9.38 -10.92
CA TYR A 62 2.13 -9.46 -10.02
C TYR A 62 2.07 -8.30 -9.01
N GLN A 63 3.10 -7.47 -8.91
CA GLN A 63 3.18 -6.40 -7.90
C GLN A 63 2.93 -6.91 -6.47
N VAL A 64 3.57 -8.01 -6.11
CA VAL A 64 3.51 -8.59 -4.76
C VAL A 64 4.92 -8.82 -4.23
N PRO A 65 5.12 -8.77 -2.89
CA PRO A 65 6.36 -9.21 -2.27
C PRO A 65 6.67 -10.68 -2.58
N LEU A 66 7.94 -11.04 -2.64
CA LEU A 66 8.37 -12.41 -2.88
C LEU A 66 7.83 -13.38 -1.82
N ASP A 67 7.75 -12.94 -0.57
CA ASP A 67 7.21 -13.72 0.55
C ASP A 67 5.75 -14.12 0.33
N ASP A 68 4.92 -13.23 -0.22
CA ASP A 68 3.54 -13.52 -0.57
C ASP A 68 3.45 -14.54 -1.73
N LEU A 69 4.41 -14.45 -2.65
CA LEU A 69 4.45 -15.32 -3.82
C LEU A 69 4.86 -16.75 -3.44
N VAL A 70 5.81 -16.92 -2.53
CA VAL A 70 6.23 -18.24 -2.04
C VAL A 70 5.36 -18.75 -0.89
N GLY A 71 4.55 -17.88 -0.26
CA GLY A 71 3.76 -18.22 0.92
C GLY A 71 4.62 -18.64 2.08
N ALA A 72 5.75 -17.95 2.24
CA ALA A 72 6.62 -18.16 3.39
C ALA A 72 5.80 -18.09 4.69
N PRO A 73 6.07 -18.96 5.67
CA PRO A 73 5.43 -18.86 6.97
C PRO A 73 5.79 -17.49 7.56
N GLU A 74 4.82 -16.83 8.16
CA GLU A 74 5.10 -15.63 8.96
C GLU A 74 5.99 -16.08 10.13
N THR A 75 7.28 -15.79 9.99
CA THR A 75 8.28 -16.07 11.03
C THR A 75 8.63 -14.78 11.71
N GLY A 76 8.39 -14.71 13.03
CA GLY A 76 8.86 -13.61 13.85
C GLY A 76 7.77 -12.72 14.43
N ASP A 77 8.17 -11.57 14.86
CA ASP A 77 7.34 -10.55 15.50
C ASP A 77 6.26 -10.02 14.52
N PRO A 78 4.96 -10.14 14.85
CA PRO A 78 3.89 -9.63 13.99
C PRO A 78 3.85 -8.10 13.93
N ARG A 79 4.59 -7.41 14.79
CA ARG A 79 4.63 -5.95 14.80
C ARG A 79 5.19 -5.39 13.50
N VAL A 80 4.60 -4.31 13.04
CA VAL A 80 5.04 -3.60 11.83
C VAL A 80 6.12 -2.59 12.22
N HIS A 81 7.34 -2.78 11.70
CA HIS A 81 8.48 -1.89 11.92
C HIS A 81 8.98 -1.36 10.58
N LEU A 82 8.16 -0.57 9.90
CA LEU A 82 8.56 0.10 8.66
C LEU A 82 9.09 1.50 8.98
N ARG A 83 9.98 1.99 8.12
CA ARG A 83 10.59 3.30 8.31
C ARG A 83 9.56 4.40 8.03
N PRO A 84 9.41 5.39 8.93
CA PRO A 84 8.62 6.58 8.66
C PRO A 84 9.17 7.34 7.45
N VAL A 85 8.26 7.98 6.72
CA VAL A 85 8.58 8.87 5.59
C VAL A 85 8.05 10.25 5.92
N THR A 86 8.91 11.27 5.93
CA THR A 86 8.50 12.66 6.15
C THR A 86 8.51 13.42 4.84
N ARG A 87 7.40 14.11 4.54
CA ARG A 87 7.23 14.93 3.36
C ARG A 87 6.27 16.09 3.66
N GLY A 88 6.61 17.31 3.24
CA GLY A 88 5.73 18.47 3.38
C GLY A 88 5.27 18.77 4.81
N GLY A 89 6.11 18.51 5.83
CA GLY A 89 5.75 18.68 7.24
C GLY A 89 4.89 17.56 7.82
N MET A 90 4.57 16.54 7.03
CA MET A 90 3.80 15.37 7.42
C MET A 90 4.70 14.14 7.55
N THR A 91 4.57 13.38 8.62
CA THR A 91 5.31 12.13 8.84
C THR A 91 4.35 10.95 8.76
N TYR A 92 4.53 10.13 7.73
CA TYR A 92 3.77 8.90 7.46
C TYR A 92 4.48 7.71 8.08
N ILE A 93 3.83 7.02 9.00
CA ILE A 93 4.32 5.81 9.66
C ILE A 93 3.47 4.65 9.16
N PRO A 94 4.00 3.76 8.30
CA PRO A 94 3.21 2.64 7.77
C PRO A 94 2.77 1.68 8.87
N LEU A 95 1.51 1.24 8.83
CA LEU A 95 0.91 0.29 9.78
C LEU A 95 0.68 -1.10 9.17
N SER A 96 0.94 -1.28 7.88
CA SER A 96 0.84 -2.57 7.22
C SER A 96 2.07 -2.86 6.37
N ARG A 97 2.51 -4.13 6.33
CA ARG A 97 3.62 -4.60 5.49
C ARG A 97 3.16 -5.05 4.11
N ARG A 98 1.89 -5.46 4.00
CA ARG A 98 1.37 -6.08 2.78
C ARG A 98 0.93 -5.03 1.80
N ALA A 99 1.38 -5.17 0.55
CA ALA A 99 0.83 -4.43 -0.57
C ALA A 99 -0.61 -4.91 -0.83
N GLY A 100 -1.56 -4.07 -0.47
CA GLY A 100 -2.99 -4.32 -0.67
C GLY A 100 -3.62 -3.27 -1.58
N SER A 101 -4.94 -3.27 -1.67
CA SER A 101 -5.71 -2.18 -2.28
C SER A 101 -5.82 -0.96 -1.36
N LEU A 102 -5.66 -1.16 -0.04
CA LEU A 102 -5.74 -0.13 0.98
C LEU A 102 -4.42 -0.08 1.77
N HIS A 103 -3.98 1.11 2.08
CA HIS A 103 -2.78 1.40 2.86
C HIS A 103 -3.16 2.18 4.12
N ALA A 104 -2.83 1.61 5.28
CA ALA A 104 -3.03 2.26 6.57
C ALA A 104 -1.72 2.87 7.09
N HIS A 105 -1.78 4.13 7.48
CA HIS A 105 -0.66 4.87 8.06
C HIS A 105 -1.10 5.61 9.32
N LYS A 106 -0.21 5.71 10.29
CA LYS A 106 -0.29 6.79 11.27
C LYS A 106 0.35 8.02 10.63
N LEU A 107 -0.37 9.13 10.61
CA LEU A 107 0.09 10.40 10.08
C LEU A 107 0.28 11.37 11.24
N VAL A 108 1.45 11.97 11.31
CA VAL A 108 1.74 13.06 12.25
C VAL A 108 1.95 14.33 11.43
N ILE A 109 1.13 15.34 11.68
CA ILE A 109 1.19 16.64 11.00
C ILE A 109 1.68 17.69 11.98
N ALA A 110 2.84 18.26 11.68
CA ALA A 110 3.39 19.38 12.44
C ALA A 110 2.69 20.69 12.06
N PRO A 111 2.62 21.67 12.98
CA PRO A 111 2.16 23.01 12.63
C PRO A 111 3.03 23.62 11.51
N SER A 112 2.39 24.29 10.58
CA SER A 112 3.04 25.02 9.49
C SER A 112 2.61 26.49 9.54
N ALA A 113 3.54 27.38 9.27
CA ALA A 113 3.26 28.82 9.17
C ALA A 113 2.72 29.25 7.78
N GLY A 114 2.68 28.34 6.80
CA GLY A 114 2.19 28.61 5.45
C GLY A 114 0.67 28.57 5.34
N GLU A 115 0.15 29.22 4.29
CA GLU A 115 -1.26 29.07 3.90
C GLU A 115 -1.57 27.63 3.49
N PRO A 116 -2.79 27.13 3.79
CA PRO A 116 -3.21 25.82 3.34
C PRO A 116 -3.18 25.66 1.82
N GLU A 117 -2.42 24.70 1.31
CA GLU A 117 -2.39 24.37 -0.11
C GLU A 117 -3.31 23.16 -0.34
N LEU A 118 -4.41 23.41 -1.07
CA LEU A 118 -5.40 22.37 -1.36
C LEU A 118 -4.87 21.39 -2.38
N ASN A 119 -4.97 20.11 -2.09
CA ASN A 119 -4.60 19.01 -2.97
C ASN A 119 -5.83 18.37 -3.60
N VAL A 120 -5.66 17.80 -4.80
CA VAL A 120 -6.68 17.03 -5.52
C VAL A 120 -6.02 15.77 -6.07
N HIS A 121 -6.62 14.62 -5.85
CA HIS A 121 -6.18 13.35 -6.47
C HIS A 121 -7.34 12.36 -6.54
N GLU A 122 -7.15 11.27 -7.28
CA GLU A 122 -8.17 10.22 -7.39
C GLU A 122 -8.28 9.40 -6.12
N GLY A 123 -9.52 9.01 -5.77
CA GLY A 123 -9.84 8.05 -4.72
C GLY A 123 -10.62 8.62 -3.56
N TYR A 124 -10.56 7.90 -2.45
CA TYR A 124 -11.19 8.26 -1.18
C TYR A 124 -10.16 8.18 -0.08
N GLU A 125 -10.28 9.05 0.88
CA GLU A 125 -9.53 9.01 2.13
C GLU A 125 -10.47 8.82 3.31
N TRP A 126 -10.04 7.99 4.24
CA TRP A 126 -10.65 7.81 5.53
C TRP A 126 -9.64 8.19 6.61
N ILE A 127 -10.06 9.04 7.53
CA ILE A 127 -9.21 9.53 8.62
C ILE A 127 -9.89 9.32 9.96
N TYR A 128 -9.07 9.12 11.01
CA TYR A 128 -9.50 9.03 12.39
C TYR A 128 -8.50 9.77 13.26
N VAL A 129 -8.96 10.73 14.07
CA VAL A 129 -8.09 11.54 14.92
C VAL A 129 -7.69 10.74 16.16
N LEU A 130 -6.38 10.55 16.34
CA LEU A 130 -5.81 9.86 17.49
C LEU A 130 -5.48 10.84 18.61
N ASP A 131 -4.86 11.97 18.29
CA ASP A 131 -4.47 13.02 19.25
C ASP A 131 -4.39 14.39 18.56
N GLY A 132 -4.60 15.46 19.33
CA GLY A 132 -4.63 16.82 18.82
C GLY A 132 -5.98 17.21 18.21
N ARG A 133 -6.04 18.36 17.53
CA ARG A 133 -7.22 18.85 16.81
C ARG A 133 -6.91 19.02 15.35
N LEU A 134 -7.66 18.31 14.51
CA LEU A 134 -7.51 18.35 13.08
C LEU A 134 -8.45 19.39 12.47
N ARG A 135 -7.91 20.26 11.64
CA ARG A 135 -8.68 21.06 10.69
C ARG A 135 -8.65 20.39 9.31
N LEU A 136 -9.82 20.02 8.81
CA LEU A 136 -10.05 19.51 7.46
C LEU A 136 -10.69 20.61 6.62
N LEU A 137 -10.00 21.06 5.57
CA LEU A 137 -10.61 21.86 4.50
C LEU A 137 -11.08 20.91 3.40
N LEU A 138 -12.33 21.06 2.98
CA LEU A 138 -12.94 20.22 1.93
C LEU A 138 -13.80 21.11 1.02
N GLY A 139 -13.26 21.52 -0.11
CA GLY A 139 -13.80 22.59 -0.93
C GLY A 139 -13.91 23.89 -0.13
N GLU A 140 -15.11 24.45 -0.03
CA GLU A 140 -15.40 25.66 0.75
C GLU A 140 -15.70 25.37 2.25
N ARG A 141 -15.74 24.11 2.64
CA ARG A 141 -16.06 23.71 4.02
C ARG A 141 -14.79 23.62 4.86
N SER A 142 -14.88 24.13 6.09
CA SER A 142 -13.87 23.92 7.13
C SER A 142 -14.51 23.15 8.28
N VAL A 143 -13.94 21.98 8.59
CA VAL A 143 -14.44 21.10 9.66
C VAL A 143 -13.29 20.86 10.64
N THR A 144 -13.57 20.98 11.94
CA THR A 144 -12.61 20.60 12.98
C THR A 144 -13.02 19.25 13.56
N LEU A 145 -12.07 18.32 13.65
CA LEU A 145 -12.25 17.02 14.27
C LEU A 145 -11.42 16.93 15.56
N ALA A 146 -12.05 16.42 16.61
CA ALA A 146 -11.42 16.10 17.90
C ALA A 146 -10.96 14.62 17.93
N PRO A 147 -10.11 14.23 18.91
CA PRO A 147 -9.76 12.84 19.12
C PRO A 147 -11.00 11.94 19.25
N GLY A 148 -10.99 10.81 18.54
CA GLY A 148 -12.12 9.87 18.48
C GLY A 148 -13.10 10.13 17.34
N GLU A 149 -12.97 11.23 16.61
CA GLU A 149 -13.81 11.52 15.43
C GLU A 149 -13.16 11.05 14.13
N ALA A 150 -14.00 10.64 13.18
CA ALA A 150 -13.60 10.17 11.86
C ALA A 150 -14.24 11.01 10.76
N ALA A 151 -13.57 11.08 9.61
CA ALA A 151 -14.13 11.60 8.38
C ALA A 151 -13.75 10.71 7.19
N GLU A 152 -14.64 10.65 6.21
CA GLU A 152 -14.42 10.01 4.91
C GLU A 152 -14.82 11.00 3.82
N PHE A 153 -14.00 11.15 2.79
CA PHE A 153 -14.26 12.09 1.72
C PHE A 153 -13.65 11.66 0.39
N ASP A 154 -14.26 12.15 -0.68
CA ASP A 154 -13.77 12.02 -2.05
C ASP A 154 -12.64 13.01 -2.29
N THR A 155 -11.48 12.50 -2.68
CA THR A 155 -10.26 13.29 -2.88
C THR A 155 -10.23 14.05 -4.22
N HIS A 156 -11.26 13.91 -5.07
CA HIS A 156 -11.50 14.83 -6.19
C HIS A 156 -11.96 16.21 -5.72
N VAL A 157 -12.50 16.32 -4.49
CA VAL A 157 -12.78 17.60 -3.86
C VAL A 157 -11.46 18.19 -3.35
N PRO A 158 -11.13 19.44 -3.68
CA PRO A 158 -9.94 20.10 -3.14
C PRO A 158 -9.93 20.02 -1.61
N HIS A 159 -8.86 19.49 -1.03
CA HIS A 159 -8.79 19.21 0.40
C HIS A 159 -7.41 19.52 0.99
N TRP A 160 -7.41 19.79 2.29
CA TRP A 160 -6.20 19.98 3.08
C TRP A 160 -6.43 19.50 4.52
N LEU A 161 -5.39 18.93 5.10
CA LEU A 161 -5.36 18.44 6.48
C LEU A 161 -4.25 19.16 7.24
N GLY A 162 -4.56 19.66 8.42
CA GLY A 162 -3.56 20.28 9.28
C GLY A 162 -4.04 20.52 10.71
N PRO A 163 -3.13 20.90 11.61
CA PRO A 163 -3.49 21.27 12.98
C PRO A 163 -4.40 22.49 13.04
N ASP A 164 -5.40 22.44 13.92
CA ASP A 164 -6.35 23.55 14.16
C ASP A 164 -5.85 24.53 15.22
N ASP A 165 -5.06 24.08 16.19
CA ASP A 165 -4.69 24.84 17.39
C ASP A 165 -3.17 25.12 17.50
N GLY A 166 -2.42 24.95 16.42
CA GLY A 166 -0.98 25.19 16.40
C GLY A 166 -0.15 24.12 17.12
N ARG A 167 -0.77 23.00 17.56
CA ARG A 167 -0.08 21.82 18.08
C ARG A 167 -0.09 20.69 17.05
N PRO A 168 0.86 19.76 17.06
CA PRO A 168 0.82 18.62 16.17
C PRO A 168 -0.47 17.83 16.30
N VAL A 169 -0.96 17.25 15.21
CA VAL A 169 -2.10 16.33 15.20
C VAL A 169 -1.66 14.96 14.72
N GLU A 170 -2.17 13.91 15.35
CA GLU A 170 -1.93 12.51 15.00
C GLU A 170 -3.21 11.87 14.47
N LEU A 171 -3.10 11.22 13.32
CA LEU A 171 -4.22 10.59 12.65
C LEU A 171 -3.89 9.12 12.32
N LEU A 172 -4.92 8.28 12.28
CA LEU A 172 -4.93 7.11 11.42
C LEU A 172 -5.50 7.55 10.07
N ILE A 173 -4.80 7.26 8.98
CA ILE A 173 -5.25 7.53 7.62
C ILE A 173 -5.24 6.25 6.80
N ILE A 174 -6.30 6.03 6.03
CA ILE A 174 -6.44 4.91 5.10
C ILE A 174 -6.74 5.47 3.71
N PHE A 175 -5.95 5.07 2.74
CA PHE A 175 -6.14 5.46 1.34
C PHE A 175 -5.79 4.31 0.40
N GLY A 176 -6.28 4.39 -0.84
CA GLY A 176 -5.96 3.46 -1.91
C GLY A 176 -4.58 3.72 -2.54
N LYS A 177 -4.24 2.95 -3.57
CA LYS A 177 -2.96 3.09 -4.31
C LYS A 177 -2.74 4.46 -4.93
N GLN A 178 -3.81 5.15 -5.31
CA GLN A 178 -3.77 6.51 -5.86
C GLN A 178 -3.33 7.51 -4.80
N GLY A 179 -3.93 7.44 -3.61
CA GLY A 179 -3.53 8.26 -2.47
C GLY A 179 -2.08 8.02 -2.06
N GLU A 180 -1.59 6.77 -2.09
CA GLU A 180 -0.18 6.46 -1.84
C GLU A 180 0.74 7.21 -2.83
N ARG A 181 0.38 7.29 -4.09
CA ARG A 181 1.16 8.03 -5.10
C ARG A 181 1.16 9.53 -4.83
N ALA A 182 0.01 10.09 -4.48
CA ALA A 182 -0.13 11.52 -4.19
C ALA A 182 0.69 11.94 -2.95
N HIS A 183 0.65 11.14 -1.89
CA HIS A 183 1.24 11.50 -0.60
C HIS A 183 2.69 11.03 -0.42
N LEU A 184 3.05 9.85 -0.94
CA LEU A 184 4.33 9.18 -0.61
C LEU A 184 5.30 9.08 -1.79
N LYS A 185 4.82 8.99 -3.04
CA LYS A 185 5.69 8.90 -4.21
C LYS A 185 5.89 10.26 -4.82
N ALA A 186 7.17 10.66 -5.00
CA ALA A 186 7.49 11.84 -5.80
C ALA A 186 6.95 11.63 -7.23
N HIS A 187 6.26 12.63 -7.81
CA HIS A 187 6.18 12.69 -9.26
C HIS A 187 7.62 12.77 -9.77
N PRO A 188 8.07 11.89 -10.69
CA PRO A 188 9.23 12.20 -11.48
C PRO A 188 8.85 13.44 -12.30
N GLY A 189 9.50 14.57 -12.01
CA GLY A 189 9.44 15.77 -12.85
C GLY A 189 10.06 15.49 -14.20
#